data_4bf6131dd6eba6ac7e77dbbb386b0b96
#
_entry.id   4bf6131dd6eba6ac7e77dbbb386b0b96
#
_cell.length_a   1.000
_cell.length_b   1.000
_cell.length_c   1.000
_cell.angle_alpha   90.00
_cell.angle_beta   90.00
_cell.angle_gamma   90.00
#
_symmetry.space_group_name_H-M   'P 1'
#
loop_
_entity.id
_entity.type
_entity.pdbx_description
1 polymer ?
#
loop_
_entity_poly.entity_id
_entity_poly.type
_entity_poly.pdbx_seq_one_letter_code
_entity_poly.pdbx_strand_id
1 'polypeptide(L)'
;MNKSELKAALEQQRPRITSLYGQEQVERQIARYGQLIDDYERAFGNMDCALFSAPGRTEVGGNHTDHQHGRVLAASVNMDAAAAAGREGEVVFYSEGFEIKPVSLADLFVHPEEKNTSEALIRGVLAGFVQRGYKIGGFQAVSNSTVLKGSGISSSAAFEVLVGTILSHLYNDGQVSAQEIAKIGQYAENVYFGK
;
A
#
# COMPACT_ATOMS: atom_id res chain seq x y z
N MET A 1 19.44 3.43 -2.53
CA MET A 1 20.13 2.14 -2.80
C MET A 1 19.93 1.77 -4.25
N ASN A 2 20.97 1.25 -4.90
CA ASN A 2 20.81 0.69 -6.23
C ASN A 2 20.20 -0.74 -6.15
N LYS A 3 19.84 -1.32 -7.30
CA LYS A 3 19.22 -2.64 -7.39
C LYS A 3 19.99 -3.76 -6.66
N SER A 4 21.32 -3.79 -6.85
CA SER A 4 22.14 -4.84 -6.24
C SER A 4 22.20 -4.71 -4.73
N GLU A 5 22.30 -3.49 -4.21
CA GLU A 5 22.25 -3.20 -2.78
C GLU A 5 20.89 -3.56 -2.18
N LEU A 6 19.80 -3.27 -2.88
CA LEU A 6 18.45 -3.57 -2.41
C LEU A 6 18.18 -5.10 -2.39
N LYS A 7 18.66 -5.83 -3.40
CA LYS A 7 18.59 -7.31 -3.41
C LYS A 7 19.45 -7.93 -2.30
N ALA A 8 20.64 -7.40 -2.06
CA ALA A 8 21.48 -7.86 -0.95
C ALA A 8 20.84 -7.57 0.42
N ALA A 9 20.24 -6.39 0.58
CA ALA A 9 19.51 -6.03 1.80
C ALA A 9 18.28 -6.94 2.01
N LEU A 10 17.57 -7.30 0.94
CA LEU A 10 16.44 -8.23 1.00
C LEU A 10 16.87 -9.60 1.56
N GLU A 11 18.00 -10.15 1.10
CA GLU A 11 18.54 -11.41 1.63
C GLU A 11 18.84 -11.34 3.13
N GLN A 12 19.31 -10.21 3.62
CA GLN A 12 19.56 -10.00 5.06
C GLN A 12 18.24 -9.95 5.88
N GLN A 13 17.10 -9.72 5.25
CA GLN A 13 15.78 -9.70 5.90
C GLN A 13 15.12 -11.09 6.01
N ARG A 14 15.81 -12.18 5.66
CA ARG A 14 15.28 -13.57 5.78
C ARG A 14 14.62 -13.86 7.14
N PRO A 15 15.21 -13.50 8.30
CA PRO A 15 14.56 -13.76 9.59
C PRO A 15 13.23 -13.03 9.75
N ARG A 16 13.14 -11.79 9.24
CA ARG A 16 11.91 -10.99 9.26
C ARG A 16 10.86 -11.58 8.31
N ILE A 17 11.26 -12.00 7.12
CA ILE A 17 10.38 -12.65 6.14
C ILE A 17 9.84 -13.96 6.71
N THR A 18 10.70 -14.75 7.38
CA THR A 18 10.27 -15.97 8.09
C THR A 18 9.21 -15.67 9.15
N SER A 19 9.42 -14.62 9.95
CA SER A 19 8.47 -14.21 10.98
C SER A 19 7.12 -13.77 10.43
N LEU A 20 7.11 -13.12 9.25
CA LEU A 20 5.88 -12.59 8.62
C LEU A 20 5.09 -13.65 7.85
N TYR A 21 5.79 -14.56 7.14
CA TYR A 21 5.16 -15.46 6.17
C TYR A 21 5.28 -16.94 6.52
N GLY A 22 6.10 -17.27 7.52
CA GLY A 22 6.44 -18.65 7.86
C GLY A 22 7.62 -19.20 7.06
N GLN A 23 8.33 -20.19 7.64
CA GLN A 23 9.54 -20.77 7.08
C GLN A 23 9.34 -21.35 5.66
N GLU A 24 8.18 -21.94 5.41
CA GLU A 24 7.85 -22.58 4.13
C GLU A 24 7.73 -21.60 2.96
N GLN A 25 7.43 -20.31 3.24
CA GLN A 25 7.20 -19.29 2.23
C GLN A 25 8.42 -18.41 1.94
N VAL A 26 9.51 -18.54 2.71
CA VAL A 26 10.65 -17.60 2.66
C VAL A 26 11.22 -17.47 1.25
N GLU A 27 11.54 -18.58 0.58
CA GLU A 27 12.12 -18.54 -0.76
C GLU A 27 11.18 -17.91 -1.79
N ARG A 28 9.90 -18.24 -1.69
CA ARG A 28 8.87 -17.66 -2.56
C ARG A 28 8.73 -16.15 -2.36
N GLN A 29 8.76 -15.69 -1.11
CA GLN A 29 8.64 -14.26 -0.80
C GLN A 29 9.90 -13.48 -1.21
N ILE A 30 11.09 -14.03 -1.01
CA ILE A 30 12.33 -13.41 -1.49
C ILE A 30 12.32 -13.28 -3.01
N ALA A 31 11.92 -14.33 -3.72
CA ALA A 31 11.78 -14.28 -5.18
C ALA A 31 10.75 -13.23 -5.61
N ARG A 32 9.60 -13.14 -4.92
CA ARG A 32 8.54 -12.16 -5.19
C ARG A 32 9.01 -10.71 -4.99
N TYR A 33 9.68 -10.43 -3.88
CA TYR A 33 10.24 -9.09 -3.64
C TYR A 33 11.39 -8.78 -4.60
N GLY A 34 12.21 -9.79 -4.93
CA GLY A 34 13.24 -9.65 -5.95
C GLY A 34 12.66 -9.30 -7.33
N GLN A 35 11.53 -9.90 -7.70
CA GLN A 35 10.80 -9.57 -8.92
C GLN A 35 10.24 -8.14 -8.90
N LEU A 36 9.69 -7.67 -7.76
CA LEU A 36 9.25 -6.27 -7.61
C LEU A 36 10.38 -5.27 -7.86
N ILE A 37 11.59 -5.56 -7.39
CA ILE A 37 12.77 -4.72 -7.64
C ILE A 37 13.09 -4.70 -9.15
N ASP A 38 13.04 -5.85 -9.82
CA ASP A 38 13.29 -5.96 -11.26
C ASP A 38 12.21 -5.21 -12.09
N ASP A 39 10.96 -5.33 -11.68
CA ASP A 39 9.83 -4.67 -12.35
C ASP A 39 9.88 -3.16 -12.15
N TYR A 40 10.27 -2.69 -10.96
CA TYR A 40 10.48 -1.27 -10.69
C TYR A 40 11.59 -0.68 -11.57
N GLU A 41 12.74 -1.36 -11.67
CA GLU A 41 13.82 -0.92 -12.56
C GLU A 41 13.36 -0.90 -14.04
N ARG A 42 12.61 -1.91 -14.47
CA ARG A 42 12.09 -1.98 -15.84
C ARG A 42 11.11 -0.84 -16.15
N ALA A 43 10.27 -0.47 -15.19
CA ALA A 43 9.25 0.56 -15.36
C ALA A 43 9.84 1.98 -15.31
N PHE A 44 10.80 2.23 -14.41
CA PHE A 44 11.24 3.58 -14.05
C PHE A 44 12.75 3.83 -14.22
N GLY A 45 13.52 2.83 -14.57
CA GLY A 45 14.98 2.90 -14.64
C GLY A 45 15.64 2.65 -13.28
N ASN A 46 16.95 2.86 -13.21
CA ASN A 46 17.75 2.61 -12.00
C ASN A 46 17.59 3.76 -11.00
N MET A 47 16.51 3.76 -10.25
CA MET A 47 16.16 4.78 -9.25
C MET A 47 16.18 4.21 -7.84
N ASP A 48 16.39 5.08 -6.85
CA ASP A 48 16.29 4.70 -5.44
C ASP A 48 14.85 4.38 -5.06
N CYS A 49 14.66 3.17 -4.55
CA CYS A 49 13.37 2.74 -4.02
C CYS A 49 13.52 1.96 -2.72
N ALA A 50 12.41 1.78 -2.01
CA ALA A 50 12.28 0.91 -0.85
C ALA A 50 11.16 -0.10 -1.08
N LEU A 51 11.18 -1.19 -0.31
CA LEU A 51 10.16 -2.23 -0.34
C LEU A 51 9.14 -2.01 0.79
N PHE A 52 7.87 -2.15 0.45
CA PHE A 52 6.74 -1.95 1.33
C PHE A 52 5.82 -3.16 1.30
N SER A 53 5.12 -3.40 2.40
CA SER A 53 4.10 -4.44 2.52
C SER A 53 2.97 -3.98 3.42
N ALA A 54 1.74 -4.30 3.02
CA ALA A 54 0.54 -4.11 3.82
C ALA A 54 -0.29 -5.40 3.80
N PRO A 55 -0.52 -6.04 4.96
CA PRO A 55 -1.24 -7.31 5.01
C PRO A 55 -2.72 -7.13 4.72
N GLY A 56 -3.34 -8.18 4.20
CA GLY A 56 -4.77 -8.35 4.27
C GLY A 56 -5.23 -8.60 5.69
N ARG A 57 -6.53 -8.51 5.93
CA ARG A 57 -7.12 -8.80 7.23
C ARG A 57 -8.24 -9.82 7.14
N THR A 58 -8.43 -10.58 8.21
CA THR A 58 -9.64 -11.38 8.43
C THR A 58 -10.40 -10.86 9.64
N GLU A 59 -11.71 -10.89 9.58
CA GLU A 59 -12.55 -10.69 10.74
C GLU A 59 -12.68 -11.99 11.54
N VAL A 60 -12.36 -11.91 12.83
CA VAL A 60 -12.50 -13.01 13.78
C VAL A 60 -13.88 -12.94 14.45
N GLY A 61 -14.40 -11.74 14.62
CA GLY A 61 -15.74 -11.51 15.16
C GLY A 61 -16.16 -10.05 15.10
N GLY A 62 -17.47 -9.79 15.00
CA GLY A 62 -18.05 -8.45 15.05
C GLY A 62 -18.50 -7.86 13.72
N ASN A 63 -18.39 -8.37 12.63
CA ASN A 63 -18.85 -8.03 11.26
C ASN A 63 -19.55 -6.65 11.07
N HIS A 64 -19.04 -5.82 10.15
CA HIS A 64 -19.65 -4.56 9.65
C HIS A 64 -20.42 -3.70 10.69
N THR A 65 -19.73 -3.32 11.76
CA THR A 65 -20.34 -2.58 12.88
C THR A 65 -20.05 -1.08 12.88
N ASP A 66 -19.48 -0.55 11.82
CA ASP A 66 -19.09 0.86 11.67
C ASP A 66 -20.29 1.81 11.80
N HIS A 67 -21.46 1.43 11.26
CA HIS A 67 -22.71 2.18 11.38
C HIS A 67 -23.36 2.13 12.79
N GLN A 68 -22.88 1.28 13.67
CA GLN A 68 -23.39 1.11 15.05
C GLN A 68 -22.35 1.43 16.12
N HIS A 69 -21.16 1.95 15.72
CA HIS A 69 -20.02 2.12 16.62
C HIS A 69 -19.64 0.84 17.39
N GLY A 70 -19.87 -0.30 16.77
CA GLY A 70 -19.62 -1.61 17.35
C GLY A 70 -18.13 -1.92 17.46
N ARG A 71 -17.83 -2.99 18.19
CA ARG A 71 -16.45 -3.49 18.36
C ARG A 71 -16.24 -4.71 17.48
N VAL A 72 -15.10 -4.74 16.80
CA VAL A 72 -14.68 -5.86 15.96
C VAL A 72 -13.36 -6.42 16.47
N LEU A 73 -13.17 -7.70 16.28
CA LEU A 73 -11.89 -8.36 16.43
C LEU A 73 -11.42 -8.80 15.05
N ALA A 74 -10.31 -8.23 14.60
CA ALA A 74 -9.70 -8.56 13.31
C ALA A 74 -8.25 -8.98 13.52
N ALA A 75 -7.72 -9.77 12.60
CA ALA A 75 -6.34 -10.20 12.59
C ALA A 75 -5.72 -10.00 11.20
N SER A 76 -4.44 -9.64 11.15
CA SER A 76 -3.67 -9.66 9.92
C SER A 76 -3.45 -11.10 9.44
N VAL A 77 -3.45 -11.29 8.14
CA VAL A 77 -3.11 -12.57 7.50
C VAL A 77 -1.74 -12.49 6.84
N ASN A 78 -1.15 -13.63 6.51
CA ASN A 78 0.15 -13.71 5.82
C ASN A 78 0.06 -13.55 4.29
N MET A 79 -1.03 -12.93 3.83
CA MET A 79 -1.20 -12.46 2.45
C MET A 79 -1.20 -10.93 2.46
N ASP A 80 -0.51 -10.31 1.52
CA ASP A 80 -0.30 -8.88 1.50
C ASP A 80 -0.33 -8.27 0.08
N ALA A 81 -0.46 -6.96 0.04
CA ALA A 81 -0.07 -6.14 -1.07
C ALA A 81 1.35 -5.63 -0.81
N ALA A 82 2.27 -5.89 -1.73
CA ALA A 82 3.66 -5.46 -1.64
C ALA A 82 4.02 -4.52 -2.79
N ALA A 83 4.90 -3.56 -2.54
CA ALA A 83 5.38 -2.62 -3.55
C ALA A 83 6.88 -2.32 -3.40
N ALA A 84 7.52 -2.03 -4.54
CA ALA A 84 8.73 -1.24 -4.60
C ALA A 84 8.32 0.20 -4.94
N ALA A 85 8.75 1.20 -4.15
CA ALA A 85 8.38 2.59 -4.38
C ALA A 85 9.51 3.56 -4.05
N GLY A 86 9.58 4.66 -4.81
CA GLY A 86 10.55 5.74 -4.65
C GLY A 86 9.92 7.11 -4.88
N ARG A 87 10.58 8.18 -4.45
CA ARG A 87 10.09 9.56 -4.62
C ARG A 87 10.09 9.98 -6.10
N GLU A 88 9.06 10.74 -6.48
CA GLU A 88 8.90 11.32 -7.81
C GLU A 88 8.06 12.61 -7.74
N GLY A 89 7.92 13.33 -8.85
CA GLY A 89 7.11 14.55 -8.94
C GLY A 89 5.61 14.33 -8.90
N GLU A 90 5.13 13.20 -9.46
CA GLU A 90 3.72 12.80 -9.51
C GLU A 90 3.53 11.42 -8.90
N VAL A 91 2.27 11.03 -8.68
CA VAL A 91 1.97 9.65 -8.27
C VAL A 91 1.72 8.79 -9.49
N VAL A 92 2.66 7.88 -9.75
CA VAL A 92 2.56 6.86 -10.81
C VAL A 92 2.59 5.48 -10.14
N PHE A 93 1.52 4.71 -10.31
CA PHE A 93 1.36 3.43 -9.62
C PHE A 93 1.02 2.32 -10.61
N TYR A 94 1.93 1.37 -10.79
CA TYR A 94 1.69 0.16 -11.58
C TYR A 94 1.34 -1.01 -10.65
N SER A 95 0.19 -1.59 -10.86
CA SER A 95 -0.26 -2.76 -10.11
C SER A 95 -0.59 -3.90 -11.06
N GLU A 96 -0.08 -5.09 -10.76
CA GLU A 96 -0.33 -6.27 -11.60
C GLU A 96 -1.84 -6.50 -11.79
N GLY A 97 -2.27 -6.52 -13.04
CA GLY A 97 -3.68 -6.73 -13.41
C GLY A 97 -4.59 -5.50 -13.29
N PHE A 98 -4.05 -4.31 -12.97
CA PHE A 98 -4.82 -3.07 -12.88
C PHE A 98 -4.14 -1.94 -13.64
N GLU A 99 -4.92 -1.24 -14.47
CA GLU A 99 -4.51 0.02 -15.06
C GLU A 99 -4.89 1.16 -14.11
N ILE A 100 -3.89 1.88 -13.60
CA ILE A 100 -4.06 3.01 -12.67
C ILE A 100 -3.50 4.24 -13.35
N LYS A 101 -4.34 5.25 -13.56
CA LYS A 101 -3.92 6.52 -14.15
C LYS A 101 -3.10 7.33 -13.13
N PRO A 102 -2.13 8.15 -13.57
CA PRO A 102 -1.41 9.04 -12.69
C PRO A 102 -2.34 9.96 -11.89
N VAL A 103 -2.03 10.15 -10.60
CA VAL A 103 -2.80 11.03 -9.71
C VAL A 103 -2.02 12.29 -9.43
N SER A 104 -2.59 13.43 -9.78
CA SER A 104 -1.98 14.75 -9.59
C SER A 104 -2.07 15.18 -8.11
N LEU A 105 -0.96 15.70 -7.57
CA LEU A 105 -0.91 16.29 -6.24
C LEU A 105 -1.62 17.66 -6.15
N ALA A 106 -1.81 18.33 -7.30
CA ALA A 106 -2.47 19.63 -7.35
C ALA A 106 -4.01 19.52 -7.30
N ASP A 107 -4.54 18.32 -7.50
CA ASP A 107 -5.97 18.07 -7.53
C ASP A 107 -6.32 16.88 -6.62
N LEU A 108 -6.72 17.18 -5.41
CA LEU A 108 -7.11 16.21 -4.39
C LEU A 108 -8.63 16.28 -4.09
N PHE A 109 -9.42 16.85 -4.99
CA PHE A 109 -10.88 16.85 -4.85
C PHE A 109 -11.48 15.48 -5.15
N VAL A 110 -12.72 15.27 -4.68
CA VAL A 110 -13.48 14.06 -5.03
C VAL A 110 -13.92 14.14 -6.48
N HIS A 111 -13.62 13.11 -7.25
CA HIS A 111 -14.04 12.95 -8.64
C HIS A 111 -15.13 11.87 -8.72
N PRO A 112 -16.40 12.21 -8.95
CA PRO A 112 -17.50 11.22 -9.00
C PRO A 112 -17.27 10.09 -10.01
N GLU A 113 -16.57 10.39 -11.12
CA GLU A 113 -16.21 9.44 -12.17
C GLU A 113 -15.14 8.44 -11.77
N GLU A 114 -14.34 8.74 -10.73
CA GLU A 114 -13.34 7.82 -10.16
C GLU A 114 -13.94 6.86 -9.13
N LYS A 115 -15.23 6.93 -8.84
CA LYS A 115 -15.87 6.05 -7.86
C LYS A 115 -15.57 4.56 -8.15
N ASN A 116 -15.19 3.82 -7.12
CA ASN A 116 -14.77 2.42 -7.17
C ASN A 116 -13.47 2.15 -7.95
N THR A 117 -12.61 3.15 -8.13
CA THR A 117 -11.30 3.02 -8.78
C THR A 117 -10.13 3.10 -7.80
N SER A 118 -8.97 2.63 -8.22
CA SER A 118 -7.73 2.75 -7.43
C SER A 118 -7.26 4.20 -7.32
N GLU A 119 -7.52 5.02 -8.34
CA GLU A 119 -7.23 6.46 -8.35
C GLU A 119 -7.96 7.19 -7.22
N ALA A 120 -9.25 6.88 -7.02
CA ALA A 120 -10.03 7.44 -5.91
C ALA A 120 -9.40 7.10 -4.55
N LEU A 121 -8.94 5.87 -4.35
CA LEU A 121 -8.27 5.46 -3.11
C LEU A 121 -6.96 6.20 -2.90
N ILE A 122 -6.11 6.31 -3.93
CA ILE A 122 -4.84 7.06 -3.85
C ILE A 122 -5.12 8.52 -3.52
N ARG A 123 -6.02 9.16 -4.24
CA ARG A 123 -6.42 10.57 -4.04
C ARG A 123 -6.97 10.79 -2.64
N GLY A 124 -7.83 9.90 -2.17
CA GLY A 124 -8.40 9.94 -0.83
C GLY A 124 -7.36 9.81 0.28
N VAL A 125 -6.38 8.93 0.11
CA VAL A 125 -5.26 8.79 1.07
C VAL A 125 -4.41 10.05 1.08
N LEU A 126 -4.03 10.62 -0.09
CA LEU A 126 -3.30 11.88 -0.18
C LEU A 126 -4.06 13.02 0.52
N ALA A 127 -5.34 13.20 0.21
CA ALA A 127 -6.19 14.21 0.84
C ALA A 127 -6.29 14.01 2.36
N GLY A 128 -6.43 12.77 2.81
CA GLY A 128 -6.47 12.42 4.21
C GLY A 128 -5.17 12.74 4.97
N PHE A 129 -4.01 12.60 4.33
CA PHE A 129 -2.72 13.05 4.86
C PHE A 129 -2.68 14.56 5.03
N VAL A 130 -3.02 15.31 3.96
CA VAL A 130 -3.05 16.78 4.00
C VAL A 130 -3.99 17.29 5.07
N GLN A 131 -5.20 16.74 5.17
CA GLN A 131 -6.21 17.14 6.16
C GLN A 131 -5.73 16.98 7.61
N ARG A 132 -4.82 16.02 7.85
CA ARG A 132 -4.23 15.77 9.17
C ARG A 132 -2.88 16.47 9.39
N GLY A 133 -2.45 17.32 8.45
CA GLY A 133 -1.21 18.11 8.55
C GLY A 133 0.06 17.30 8.23
N TYR A 134 -0.06 16.12 7.65
CA TYR A 134 1.08 15.34 7.19
C TYR A 134 1.55 15.80 5.82
N LYS A 135 2.85 15.61 5.55
CA LYS A 135 3.44 15.91 4.25
C LYS A 135 3.03 14.86 3.23
N ILE A 136 2.80 15.33 2.01
CA ILE A 136 2.63 14.48 0.82
C ILE A 136 3.68 14.82 -0.23
N GLY A 137 3.84 13.93 -1.18
CA GLY A 137 4.65 14.13 -2.38
C GLY A 137 4.38 13.02 -3.38
N GLY A 138 4.84 13.19 -4.60
CA GLY A 138 4.70 12.19 -5.65
C GLY A 138 5.63 11.00 -5.42
N PHE A 139 5.24 9.87 -5.93
CA PHE A 139 6.04 8.65 -5.89
C PHE A 139 5.75 7.77 -7.10
N GLN A 140 6.73 6.99 -7.48
CA GLN A 140 6.58 5.91 -8.43
C GLN A 140 6.53 4.60 -7.67
N ALA A 141 5.63 3.69 -8.06
CA ALA A 141 5.51 2.39 -7.42
C ALA A 141 5.14 1.29 -8.42
N VAL A 142 5.71 0.12 -8.20
CA VAL A 142 5.25 -1.14 -8.81
C VAL A 142 4.80 -2.05 -7.69
N SER A 143 3.63 -2.67 -7.82
CA SER A 143 3.06 -3.55 -6.82
C SER A 143 2.54 -4.87 -7.37
N ASN A 144 2.53 -5.86 -6.51
CA ASN A 144 1.77 -7.08 -6.69
C ASN A 144 1.02 -7.43 -5.40
N SER A 145 0.00 -8.27 -5.49
CA SER A 145 -0.82 -8.62 -4.34
C SER A 145 -1.15 -10.10 -4.32
N THR A 146 -1.02 -10.70 -3.14
CA THR A 146 -1.59 -12.02 -2.83
C THR A 146 -2.97 -11.91 -2.19
N VAL A 147 -3.42 -10.69 -1.87
CA VAL A 147 -4.77 -10.36 -1.42
C VAL A 147 -5.68 -10.24 -2.64
N LEU A 148 -6.36 -11.31 -3.00
CA LEU A 148 -7.21 -11.34 -4.19
C LEU A 148 -8.46 -10.48 -4.01
N LYS A 149 -8.86 -9.77 -5.08
CA LYS A 149 -10.11 -9.02 -5.11
C LYS A 149 -11.30 -9.98 -4.91
N GLY A 150 -12.20 -9.63 -4.00
CA GLY A 150 -13.37 -10.47 -3.72
C GLY A 150 -13.12 -11.66 -2.78
N SER A 151 -11.91 -11.85 -2.26
CA SER A 151 -11.58 -12.94 -1.34
C SER A 151 -12.07 -12.73 0.11
N GLY A 152 -12.69 -11.58 0.41
CA GLY A 152 -13.13 -11.26 1.77
C GLY A 152 -12.05 -10.78 2.73
N ILE A 153 -10.78 -10.74 2.30
CA ILE A 153 -9.64 -10.29 3.13
C ILE A 153 -9.23 -8.84 2.88
N SER A 154 -10.15 -8.03 2.35
CA SER A 154 -10.06 -6.57 2.20
C SER A 154 -8.89 -6.06 1.36
N SER A 155 -8.93 -6.35 0.06
CA SER A 155 -7.90 -5.86 -0.88
C SER A 155 -7.83 -4.33 -0.96
N SER A 156 -8.95 -3.61 -0.90
CA SER A 156 -8.96 -2.14 -0.86
C SER A 156 -8.23 -1.59 0.36
N ALA A 157 -8.55 -2.11 1.56
CA ALA A 157 -7.90 -1.68 2.79
C ALA A 157 -6.38 -1.97 2.78
N ALA A 158 -5.95 -3.13 2.28
CA ALA A 158 -4.52 -3.43 2.12
C ALA A 158 -3.83 -2.44 1.17
N PHE A 159 -4.50 -2.06 0.08
CA PHE A 159 -3.97 -1.07 -0.87
C PHE A 159 -3.87 0.34 -0.25
N GLU A 160 -4.90 0.80 0.45
CA GLU A 160 -4.90 2.10 1.16
C GLU A 160 -3.80 2.17 2.21
N VAL A 161 -3.65 1.11 3.01
CA VAL A 161 -2.59 1.00 4.02
C VAL A 161 -1.21 0.98 3.36
N LEU A 162 -1.06 0.32 2.21
CA LEU A 162 0.19 0.31 1.43
C LEU A 162 0.55 1.73 0.98
N VAL A 163 -0.39 2.46 0.36
CA VAL A 163 -0.18 3.85 -0.08
C VAL A 163 0.15 4.76 1.11
N GLY A 164 -0.59 4.64 2.22
CA GLY A 164 -0.33 5.39 3.44
C GLY A 164 1.04 5.09 4.06
N THR A 165 1.48 3.82 4.02
CA THR A 165 2.80 3.41 4.50
C THR A 165 3.93 3.98 3.62
N ILE A 166 3.74 3.99 2.30
CA ILE A 166 4.68 4.63 1.35
C ILE A 166 4.81 6.12 1.67
N LEU A 167 3.71 6.85 1.80
CA LEU A 167 3.73 8.29 2.13
C LEU A 167 4.32 8.57 3.51
N SER A 168 4.01 7.74 4.51
CA SER A 168 4.61 7.85 5.84
C SER A 168 6.13 7.74 5.76
N HIS A 169 6.64 6.75 5.08
CA HIS A 169 8.08 6.51 4.97
C HIS A 169 8.79 7.57 4.12
N LEU A 170 8.26 7.87 2.93
CA LEU A 170 8.92 8.78 1.99
C LEU A 170 8.90 10.24 2.44
N TYR A 171 7.85 10.70 3.14
CA TYR A 171 7.64 12.13 3.40
C TYR A 171 7.49 12.50 4.87
N ASN A 172 7.32 11.52 5.76
CA ASN A 172 7.06 11.74 7.19
C ASN A 172 7.95 10.87 8.09
N ASP A 173 9.13 10.47 7.60
CA ASP A 173 10.15 9.71 8.35
C ASP A 173 9.60 8.44 9.04
N GLY A 174 8.54 7.84 8.48
CA GLY A 174 7.84 6.69 9.04
C GLY A 174 7.06 6.97 10.33
N GLN A 175 6.81 8.25 10.68
CA GLN A 175 6.22 8.64 11.96
C GLN A 175 4.69 8.66 11.97
N VAL A 176 4.01 8.48 10.82
CA VAL A 176 2.55 8.37 10.81
C VAL A 176 2.16 7.00 11.38
N SER A 177 1.43 7.00 12.49
CA SER A 177 1.09 5.76 13.19
C SER A 177 0.16 4.87 12.35
N ALA A 178 0.20 3.56 12.61
CA ALA A 178 -0.68 2.60 11.94
C ALA A 178 -2.18 2.93 12.14
N GLN A 179 -2.54 3.46 13.32
CA GLN A 179 -3.90 3.90 13.61
C GLN A 179 -4.32 5.10 12.75
N GLU A 180 -3.43 6.07 12.56
CA GLU A 180 -3.71 7.21 11.68
C GLU A 180 -3.80 6.78 10.22
N ILE A 181 -2.92 5.91 9.75
CA ILE A 181 -3.00 5.34 8.39
C ILE A 181 -4.34 4.60 8.20
N ALA A 182 -4.79 3.82 9.18
CA ALA A 182 -6.07 3.12 9.11
C ALA A 182 -7.26 4.09 9.05
N LYS A 183 -7.26 5.18 9.83
CA LYS A 183 -8.30 6.22 9.77
C LYS A 183 -8.30 6.97 8.44
N ILE A 184 -7.11 7.21 7.87
CA ILE A 184 -6.97 7.83 6.55
C ILE A 184 -7.53 6.89 5.47
N GLY A 185 -7.23 5.60 5.53
CA GLY A 185 -7.79 4.61 4.62
C GLY A 185 -9.31 4.57 4.70
N GLN A 186 -9.89 4.49 5.88
CA GLN A 186 -11.35 4.55 6.07
C GLN A 186 -11.96 5.82 5.47
N TYR A 187 -11.32 6.98 5.68
CA TYR A 187 -11.74 8.23 5.06
C TYR A 187 -11.70 8.16 3.53
N ALA A 188 -10.64 7.61 2.95
CA ALA A 188 -10.50 7.44 1.50
C ALA A 188 -11.60 6.53 0.94
N GLU A 189 -11.88 5.42 1.63
CA GLU A 189 -12.91 4.45 1.21
C GLU A 189 -14.32 5.05 1.27
N ASN A 190 -14.64 5.78 2.34
CA ASN A 190 -15.98 6.35 2.53
C ASN A 190 -16.24 7.59 1.66
N VAL A 191 -15.25 8.48 1.50
CA VAL A 191 -15.45 9.79 0.86
C VAL A 191 -15.12 9.77 -0.62
N TYR A 192 -14.07 9.04 -1.03
CA TYR A 192 -13.57 9.03 -2.41
C TYR A 192 -14.00 7.79 -3.18
N PHE A 193 -13.84 6.62 -2.60
CA PHE A 193 -14.17 5.36 -3.26
C PHE A 193 -15.68 5.12 -3.32
N GLY A 194 -16.42 5.55 -2.28
CA GLY A 194 -17.89 5.55 -2.27
C GLY A 194 -18.52 4.27 -1.71
N LYS A 195 -17.92 3.71 -0.68
CA LYS A 195 -18.54 2.67 0.17
C LYS A 195 -19.32 3.29 1.31
#